data_6037a5a83aaa80722a7991a96d38e0dc
#
_entry.id   6037a5a83aaa80722a7991a96d38e0dc
#
_cell.length_a   1.000
_cell.length_b   1.000
_cell.length_c   1.000
_cell.angle_alpha   90.00
_cell.angle_beta   90.00
_cell.angle_gamma   90.00
#
_symmetry.space_group_name_H-M   'P 1'
#
loop_
_entity.id
_entity.type
_entity.pdbx_description
1 polymer ?
#
loop_
_entity_poly.entity_id
_entity_poly.type
_entity_poly.pdbx_seq_one_letter_code
_entity_poly.pdbx_strand_id
1 'polypeptide(L)'
;EFNINSTQQLGRILFDQLGLPPVKKTKTGYSTNADVLEKLRDKHPIVEAVLDYRQLAKLKSTYVDGLTKVMGPDCRIHTSFQNTGTATGRLSSTEPNLQNIPVRTELGRELRRMFVAPDKEHILIDADYSQIELRVLAHLSGDEKLIEAYRNAQDIHRTTASQVFHVPLEEVTPQTRSSCKAVNFGIVYGISGFGLARNAG
;
A
#
# COMPACT_ATOMS: atom_id res chain seq x y z
N GLU A 1 -4.89 30.74 14.63
CA GLU A 1 -5.29 29.33 14.69
C GLU A 1 -5.96 28.92 13.40
N PHE A 2 -5.74 27.69 12.94
CA PHE A 2 -6.38 27.13 11.75
C PHE A 2 -6.71 25.66 11.97
N ASN A 3 -7.69 25.15 11.24
CA ASN A 3 -8.03 23.74 11.28
C ASN A 3 -7.16 22.95 10.29
N ILE A 4 -6.22 22.17 10.80
CA ILE A 4 -5.30 21.33 10.01
C ILE A 4 -6.04 20.30 9.13
N ASN A 5 -7.25 19.90 9.51
CA ASN A 5 -8.09 18.97 8.75
C ASN A 5 -8.84 19.66 7.60
N SER A 6 -8.90 21.00 7.57
CA SER A 6 -9.45 21.75 6.47
C SER A 6 -8.44 21.91 5.35
N THR A 7 -8.63 21.19 4.25
CA THR A 7 -7.76 21.28 3.06
C THR A 7 -7.63 22.69 2.51
N GLN A 8 -8.69 23.51 2.62
CA GLN A 8 -8.68 24.89 2.17
C GLN A 8 -7.83 25.78 3.07
N GLN A 9 -8.00 25.68 4.41
CA GLN A 9 -7.21 26.46 5.36
C GLN A 9 -5.73 26.06 5.30
N LEU A 10 -5.45 24.78 5.27
CA LEU A 10 -4.09 24.27 5.11
C LEU A 10 -3.46 24.76 3.79
N GLY A 11 -4.21 24.71 2.69
CA GLY A 11 -3.72 25.19 1.40
C GLY A 11 -3.35 26.68 1.45
N ARG A 12 -4.16 27.53 2.07
CA ARG A 12 -3.83 28.95 2.27
C ARG A 12 -2.55 29.14 3.10
N ILE A 13 -2.39 28.40 4.17
CA ILE A 13 -1.18 28.46 5.00
C ILE A 13 0.05 28.06 4.18
N LEU A 14 0.02 26.91 3.51
CA LEU A 14 1.18 26.38 2.80
C LEU A 14 1.57 27.25 1.58
N PHE A 15 0.59 27.66 0.79
CA PHE A 15 0.86 28.28 -0.51
C PHE A 15 0.78 29.80 -0.50
N ASP A 16 -0.16 30.41 0.26
CA ASP A 16 -0.32 31.87 0.27
C ASP A 16 0.51 32.54 1.38
N GLN A 17 0.64 31.92 2.57
CA GLN A 17 1.37 32.51 3.69
C GLN A 17 2.84 32.07 3.74
N LEU A 18 3.14 30.78 3.56
CA LEU A 18 4.50 30.25 3.58
C LEU A 18 5.17 30.28 2.21
N GLY A 19 4.43 30.62 1.14
CA GLY A 19 4.98 30.78 -0.20
C GLY A 19 5.52 29.51 -0.84
N LEU A 20 5.04 28.33 -0.41
CA LEU A 20 5.45 27.08 -1.03
C LEU A 20 4.96 26.99 -2.48
N PRO A 21 5.73 26.41 -3.41
CA PRO A 21 5.32 26.30 -4.80
C PRO A 21 4.09 25.38 -4.94
N PRO A 22 2.99 25.85 -5.54
CA PRO A 22 1.81 25.02 -5.74
C PRO A 22 2.07 23.97 -6.82
N VAL A 23 1.95 22.68 -6.45
CA VAL A 23 2.16 21.54 -7.36
C VAL A 23 0.92 21.26 -8.21
N LYS A 24 -0.28 21.42 -7.63
CA LYS A 24 -1.55 21.11 -8.28
C LYS A 24 -2.67 22.00 -7.73
N LYS A 25 -3.48 22.57 -8.63
CA LYS A 25 -4.72 23.25 -8.29
C LYS A 25 -5.93 22.34 -8.49
N THR A 26 -6.95 22.54 -7.70
CA THR A 26 -8.28 21.90 -7.81
C THR A 26 -9.32 22.98 -8.12
N LYS A 27 -10.55 22.57 -8.40
CA LYS A 27 -11.67 23.52 -8.62
C LYS A 27 -11.92 24.43 -7.40
N THR A 28 -11.57 23.97 -6.20
CA THR A 28 -11.85 24.67 -4.92
C THR A 28 -10.60 25.28 -4.28
N GLY A 29 -9.45 25.30 -4.98
CA GLY A 29 -8.20 25.86 -4.48
C GLY A 29 -6.99 24.96 -4.67
N TYR A 30 -6.03 25.03 -3.76
CA TYR A 30 -4.81 24.22 -3.81
C TYR A 30 -5.05 22.79 -3.37
N SER A 31 -4.43 21.84 -4.07
CA SER A 31 -4.39 20.45 -3.60
C SER A 31 -3.38 20.30 -2.47
N THR A 32 -3.80 19.68 -1.38
CA THR A 32 -2.94 19.29 -0.25
C THR A 32 -2.96 17.77 -0.03
N ASN A 33 -3.18 16.98 -1.10
CA ASN A 33 -3.15 15.52 -1.00
C ASN A 33 -1.73 15.00 -0.69
N ALA A 34 -1.61 13.74 -0.32
CA ALA A 34 -0.33 13.13 0.06
C ALA A 34 0.74 13.29 -1.03
N ASP A 35 0.40 13.01 -2.30
CA ASP A 35 1.35 13.13 -3.44
C ASP A 35 1.91 14.55 -3.62
N VAL A 36 1.09 15.57 -3.34
CA VAL A 36 1.52 16.98 -3.40
C VAL A 36 2.43 17.31 -2.22
N LEU A 37 2.05 16.88 -1.02
CA LEU A 37 2.84 17.13 0.18
C LEU A 37 4.18 16.38 0.14
N GLU A 38 4.23 15.15 -0.35
CA GLU A 38 5.48 14.41 -0.51
C GLU A 38 6.49 15.16 -1.41
N LYS A 39 6.03 15.77 -2.50
CA LYS A 39 6.89 16.58 -3.37
C LYS A 39 7.40 17.87 -2.72
N LEU A 40 6.78 18.28 -1.62
CA LEU A 40 7.12 19.48 -0.87
C LEU A 40 7.83 19.17 0.46
N ARG A 41 8.10 17.90 0.75
CA ARG A 41 8.66 17.44 2.04
C ARG A 41 9.91 18.22 2.44
N ASP A 42 10.84 18.42 1.50
CA ASP A 42 12.11 19.11 1.75
C ASP A 42 12.01 20.64 1.68
N LYS A 43 10.84 21.20 1.41
CA LYS A 43 10.68 22.66 1.22
C LYS A 43 10.39 23.39 2.52
N HIS A 44 9.75 22.76 3.49
CA HIS A 44 9.44 23.39 4.77
C HIS A 44 9.11 22.33 5.84
N PRO A 45 9.59 22.44 7.09
CA PRO A 45 9.36 21.45 8.15
C PRO A 45 7.88 21.17 8.46
N ILE A 46 6.99 22.14 8.25
CA ILE A 46 5.55 21.98 8.45
C ILE A 46 4.97 20.87 7.56
N VAL A 47 5.55 20.61 6.40
CA VAL A 47 5.03 19.62 5.45
C VAL A 47 5.17 18.22 6.03
N GLU A 48 6.33 17.90 6.59
CA GLU A 48 6.56 16.64 7.28
C GLU A 48 5.62 16.49 8.48
N ALA A 49 5.52 17.52 9.33
CA ALA A 49 4.62 17.50 10.47
C ALA A 49 3.14 17.28 10.08
N VAL A 50 2.69 17.83 8.95
CA VAL A 50 1.34 17.61 8.42
C VAL A 50 1.15 16.20 7.90
N LEU A 51 2.15 15.62 7.24
CA LEU A 51 2.11 14.23 6.77
C LEU A 51 2.01 13.27 7.95
N ASP A 52 2.85 13.46 8.97
CA ASP A 52 2.85 12.65 10.19
C ASP A 52 1.52 12.77 10.95
N TYR A 53 1.05 14.00 11.13
CA TYR A 53 -0.26 14.23 11.75
C TYR A 53 -1.39 13.48 11.02
N ARG A 54 -1.44 13.58 9.70
CA ARG A 54 -2.46 12.90 8.89
C ARG A 54 -2.37 11.39 8.97
N GLN A 55 -1.16 10.85 8.98
CA GLN A 55 -0.94 9.42 9.17
C GLN A 55 -1.49 8.96 10.53
N LEU A 56 -1.09 9.62 11.61
CA LEU A 56 -1.54 9.31 12.97
C LEU A 56 -3.05 9.50 13.14
N ALA A 57 -3.59 10.60 12.64
CA ALA A 57 -5.03 10.89 12.70
C ALA A 57 -5.86 9.81 11.97
N LYS A 58 -5.39 9.38 10.80
CA LYS A 58 -6.03 8.29 10.05
C LYS A 58 -5.96 6.96 10.80
N LEU A 59 -4.80 6.61 11.35
CA LEU A 59 -4.64 5.39 12.14
C LEU A 59 -5.54 5.40 13.36
N LYS A 60 -5.54 6.51 14.10
CA LYS A 60 -6.40 6.68 15.28
C LYS A 60 -7.88 6.57 14.91
N SER A 61 -8.35 7.35 13.96
CA SER A 61 -9.79 7.41 13.65
C SER A 61 -10.31 6.10 13.03
N THR A 62 -9.53 5.46 12.16
CA THR A 62 -9.99 4.27 11.44
C THR A 62 -9.82 3.00 12.27
N TYR A 63 -8.65 2.83 12.90
CA TYR A 63 -8.33 1.56 13.56
C TYR A 63 -8.52 1.61 15.07
N VAL A 64 -8.10 2.65 15.76
CA VAL A 64 -8.27 2.71 17.21
C VAL A 64 -9.74 3.02 17.55
N ASP A 65 -10.23 4.20 17.15
CA ASP A 65 -11.58 4.62 17.48
C ASP A 65 -12.63 3.83 16.68
N GLY A 66 -12.35 3.54 15.41
CA GLY A 66 -13.27 2.85 14.52
C GLY A 66 -13.50 1.39 14.92
N LEU A 67 -12.45 0.63 15.20
CA LEU A 67 -12.56 -0.77 15.59
C LEU A 67 -13.14 -0.93 16.99
N THR A 68 -12.79 -0.04 17.92
CA THR A 68 -13.37 -0.06 19.28
C THR A 68 -14.89 0.15 19.26
N LYS A 69 -15.41 0.96 18.34
CA LYS A 69 -16.85 1.20 18.22
C LYS A 69 -17.65 0.01 17.71
N VAL A 70 -17.02 -0.85 16.92
CA VAL A 70 -17.67 -2.02 16.29
C VAL A 70 -17.31 -3.33 16.98
N MET A 71 -16.55 -3.28 18.04
CA MET A 71 -16.23 -4.43 18.86
C MET A 71 -17.50 -4.95 19.54
N GLY A 72 -17.76 -6.25 19.39
CA GLY A 72 -18.91 -6.92 19.98
C GLY A 72 -18.77 -7.10 21.51
N PRO A 73 -19.85 -7.52 22.18
CA PRO A 73 -19.85 -7.81 23.62
C PRO A 73 -18.93 -8.97 23.98
N ASP A 74 -18.55 -9.81 23.02
CA ASP A 74 -17.56 -10.89 23.11
C ASP A 74 -16.12 -10.43 22.96
N CYS A 75 -15.88 -9.10 22.93
CA CYS A 75 -14.58 -8.45 22.68
C CYS A 75 -13.96 -8.82 21.30
N ARG A 76 -14.79 -9.19 20.34
CA ARG A 76 -14.37 -9.52 18.99
C ARG A 76 -14.87 -8.52 17.96
N ILE A 77 -14.17 -8.50 16.82
CA ILE A 77 -14.56 -7.71 15.64
C ILE A 77 -15.10 -8.69 14.60
N HIS A 78 -16.36 -8.50 14.24
CA HIS A 78 -17.10 -9.32 13.28
C HIS A 78 -17.28 -8.53 11.99
N THR A 79 -16.45 -8.81 10.98
CA THR A 79 -16.61 -8.22 9.66
C THR A 79 -17.60 -8.99 8.81
N SER A 80 -18.21 -8.33 7.85
CA SER A 80 -19.03 -8.96 6.82
C SER A 80 -18.22 -9.15 5.54
N PHE A 81 -18.08 -10.38 5.07
CA PHE A 81 -17.45 -10.68 3.78
C PHE A 81 -18.49 -10.67 2.67
N GLN A 82 -18.20 -9.88 1.63
CA GLN A 82 -19.04 -9.77 0.43
C GLN A 82 -18.47 -10.62 -0.69
N ASN A 83 -19.20 -11.67 -1.09
CA ASN A 83 -18.74 -12.64 -2.10
C ASN A 83 -18.89 -12.10 -3.54
N THR A 84 -19.80 -11.16 -3.75
CA THR A 84 -20.18 -10.63 -5.06
C THR A 84 -19.88 -9.14 -5.23
N GLY A 85 -19.12 -8.56 -4.28
CA GLY A 85 -18.86 -7.13 -4.24
C GLY A 85 -17.80 -6.61 -5.23
N THR A 86 -17.05 -7.52 -5.89
CA THR A 86 -15.97 -7.16 -6.81
C THR A 86 -16.15 -7.80 -8.17
N ALA A 87 -15.77 -7.11 -9.25
CA ALA A 87 -15.79 -7.65 -10.60
C ALA A 87 -14.78 -8.77 -10.83
N THR A 88 -13.78 -8.90 -9.98
CA THR A 88 -12.68 -9.87 -10.10
C THR A 88 -12.94 -11.18 -9.36
N GLY A 89 -14.08 -11.33 -8.66
CA GLY A 89 -14.37 -12.49 -7.83
C GLY A 89 -13.63 -12.53 -6.50
N ARG A 90 -12.85 -11.48 -6.16
CA ARG A 90 -12.21 -11.35 -4.84
C ARG A 90 -13.26 -11.02 -3.77
N LEU A 91 -13.06 -11.51 -2.55
CA LEU A 91 -13.84 -11.07 -1.40
C LEU A 91 -13.54 -9.60 -1.08
N SER A 92 -14.55 -8.89 -0.59
CA SER A 92 -14.35 -7.61 0.10
C SER A 92 -14.86 -7.72 1.53
N SER A 93 -14.29 -6.91 2.41
CA SER A 93 -14.61 -6.89 3.84
C SER A 93 -15.22 -5.53 4.19
N THR A 94 -16.38 -5.56 4.88
CA THR A 94 -17.13 -4.36 5.26
C THR A 94 -17.62 -4.47 6.71
N GLU A 95 -17.78 -3.33 7.35
CA GLU A 95 -18.38 -3.19 8.68
C GLU A 95 -17.74 -4.04 9.80
N PRO A 96 -16.44 -3.87 10.06
CA PRO A 96 -15.46 -2.96 9.45
C PRO A 96 -14.69 -3.60 8.28
N ASN A 97 -14.02 -2.78 7.44
CA ASN A 97 -13.10 -3.28 6.44
C ASN A 97 -11.76 -3.68 7.11
N LEU A 98 -11.53 -4.97 7.25
CA LEU A 98 -10.29 -5.54 7.82
C LEU A 98 -9.19 -5.79 6.78
N GLN A 99 -9.47 -5.63 5.48
CA GLN A 99 -8.47 -5.83 4.43
C GLN A 99 -7.52 -4.63 4.26
N ASN A 100 -7.84 -3.48 4.88
CA ASN A 100 -7.06 -2.25 4.77
C ASN A 100 -6.12 -2.00 5.96
N ILE A 101 -5.91 -2.97 6.84
CA ILE A 101 -5.01 -2.84 7.98
C ILE A 101 -3.58 -2.65 7.43
N PRO A 102 -2.89 -1.54 7.77
CA PRO A 102 -1.59 -1.24 7.21
C PRO A 102 -0.53 -2.25 7.65
N VAL A 103 0.37 -2.60 6.72
CA VAL A 103 1.46 -3.58 6.95
C VAL A 103 2.85 -3.00 6.71
N ARG A 104 2.96 -1.89 5.98
CA ARG A 104 4.25 -1.36 5.52
C ARG A 104 4.94 -0.49 6.55
N THR A 105 4.16 0.27 7.33
CA THR A 105 4.70 1.18 8.35
C THR A 105 4.87 0.46 9.68
N GLU A 106 5.79 0.93 10.51
CA GLU A 106 6.02 0.41 11.86
C GLU A 106 4.75 0.51 12.72
N LEU A 107 4.11 1.69 12.73
CA LEU A 107 2.83 1.89 13.42
C LEU A 107 1.72 0.96 12.92
N GLY A 108 1.68 0.68 11.62
CA GLY A 108 0.74 -0.28 11.05
C GLY A 108 0.99 -1.71 11.56
N ARG A 109 2.26 -2.11 11.68
CA ARG A 109 2.63 -3.40 12.28
C ARG A 109 2.24 -3.49 13.75
N GLU A 110 2.41 -2.41 14.52
CA GLU A 110 1.95 -2.36 15.91
C GLU A 110 0.42 -2.53 16.03
N LEU A 111 -0.35 -1.90 15.15
CA LEU A 111 -1.81 -2.10 15.11
C LEU A 111 -2.21 -3.57 14.88
N ARG A 112 -1.44 -4.32 14.09
CA ARG A 112 -1.72 -5.74 13.88
C ARG A 112 -1.56 -6.60 15.14
N ARG A 113 -0.79 -6.17 16.11
CA ARG A 113 -0.58 -6.87 17.39
C ARG A 113 -1.85 -6.89 18.27
N MET A 114 -2.84 -6.05 17.98
CA MET A 114 -4.12 -6.09 18.69
C MET A 114 -4.98 -7.31 18.31
N PHE A 115 -4.70 -7.92 17.16
CA PHE A 115 -5.40 -9.13 16.72
C PHE A 115 -4.68 -10.34 17.30
N VAL A 116 -5.32 -10.95 18.27
CA VAL A 116 -4.78 -12.08 19.04
C VAL A 116 -5.70 -13.29 18.95
N ALA A 117 -5.16 -14.47 19.20
CA ALA A 117 -5.97 -15.66 19.39
C ALA A 117 -6.86 -15.50 20.64
N PRO A 118 -8.03 -16.19 20.70
CA PRO A 118 -8.98 -16.00 21.79
C PRO A 118 -8.44 -16.40 23.16
N ASP A 119 -7.53 -17.36 23.20
CA ASP A 119 -6.90 -17.90 24.40
C ASP A 119 -5.55 -18.56 24.10
N LYS A 120 -4.95 -19.20 25.10
CA LYS A 120 -3.63 -19.85 24.98
C LYS A 120 -3.67 -21.19 24.24
N GLU A 121 -4.85 -21.76 24.02
CA GLU A 121 -5.02 -23.05 23.32
C GLU A 121 -5.20 -22.84 21.81
N HIS A 122 -5.37 -21.58 21.37
CA HIS A 122 -5.52 -21.20 19.99
C HIS A 122 -4.33 -20.42 19.46
N ILE A 123 -4.06 -20.59 18.17
CA ILE A 123 -3.05 -19.81 17.44
C ILE A 123 -3.68 -19.19 16.19
N LEU A 124 -3.14 -18.07 15.76
CA LEU A 124 -3.45 -17.51 14.45
C LEU A 124 -2.55 -18.16 13.42
N ILE A 125 -3.14 -18.67 12.34
CA ILE A 125 -2.41 -19.22 11.21
C ILE A 125 -2.67 -18.30 10.01
N ASP A 126 -1.60 -17.77 9.43
CA ASP A 126 -1.63 -17.02 8.18
C ASP A 126 -0.92 -17.84 7.10
N ALA A 127 -1.64 -18.15 6.03
CA ALA A 127 -1.12 -18.90 4.90
C ALA A 127 -1.53 -18.26 3.59
N ASP A 128 -0.54 -17.93 2.77
CA ASP A 128 -0.73 -17.29 1.47
C ASP A 128 -0.05 -18.07 0.36
N TYR A 129 -0.68 -18.10 -0.81
CA TYR A 129 -0.08 -18.71 -2.00
C TYR A 129 1.03 -17.82 -2.55
N SER A 130 2.23 -18.36 -2.65
CA SER A 130 3.36 -17.62 -3.21
C SER A 130 3.14 -17.31 -4.69
N GLN A 131 2.95 -16.02 -5.00
CA GLN A 131 2.86 -15.49 -6.37
C GLN A 131 1.80 -16.18 -7.25
N ILE A 132 0.65 -16.52 -6.69
CA ILE A 132 -0.36 -17.32 -7.38
C ILE A 132 -0.80 -16.73 -8.73
N GLU A 133 -0.95 -15.41 -8.82
CA GLU A 133 -1.39 -14.75 -10.07
C GLU A 133 -0.37 -14.93 -11.19
N LEU A 134 0.92 -14.82 -10.91
CA LEU A 134 1.98 -15.06 -11.90
C LEU A 134 2.11 -16.55 -12.28
N ARG A 135 1.83 -17.45 -11.34
CA ARG A 135 1.79 -18.91 -11.64
C ARG A 135 0.62 -19.26 -12.55
N VAL A 136 -0.55 -18.68 -12.28
CA VAL A 136 -1.72 -18.81 -13.16
C VAL A 136 -1.44 -18.20 -14.54
N LEU A 137 -0.80 -17.02 -14.58
CA LEU A 137 -0.39 -16.41 -15.84
C LEU A 137 0.58 -17.30 -16.63
N ALA A 138 1.59 -17.88 -15.97
CA ALA A 138 2.51 -18.81 -16.60
C ALA A 138 1.78 -20.01 -17.23
N HIS A 139 0.82 -20.58 -16.50
CA HIS A 139 0.01 -21.69 -16.99
C HIS A 139 -0.85 -21.30 -18.20
N LEU A 140 -1.57 -20.17 -18.11
CA LEU A 140 -2.49 -19.73 -19.15
C LEU A 140 -1.78 -19.23 -20.42
N SER A 141 -0.63 -18.59 -20.27
CA SER A 141 0.18 -18.10 -21.41
C SER A 141 0.95 -19.21 -22.11
N GLY A 142 1.25 -20.30 -21.41
CA GLY A 142 2.15 -21.33 -21.90
C GLY A 142 3.60 -20.87 -22.04
N ASP A 143 4.00 -19.77 -21.39
CA ASP A 143 5.37 -19.26 -21.46
C ASP A 143 6.33 -20.25 -20.77
N GLU A 144 7.12 -20.94 -21.58
CA GLU A 144 8.02 -21.99 -21.12
C GLU A 144 9.06 -21.47 -20.13
N LYS A 145 9.61 -20.25 -20.34
CA LYS A 145 10.60 -19.65 -19.44
C LYS A 145 10.02 -19.35 -18.07
N LEU A 146 8.80 -18.83 -18.04
CA LEU A 146 8.09 -18.53 -16.80
C LEU A 146 7.70 -19.80 -16.06
N ILE A 147 7.23 -20.82 -16.79
CA ILE A 147 6.91 -22.15 -16.24
C ILE A 147 8.16 -22.80 -15.65
N GLU A 148 9.28 -22.81 -16.39
CA GLU A 148 10.54 -23.39 -15.94
C GLU A 148 11.08 -22.69 -14.70
N ALA A 149 11.03 -21.36 -14.67
CA ALA A 149 11.46 -20.57 -13.52
C ALA A 149 10.69 -20.97 -12.25
N TYR A 150 9.36 -21.17 -12.36
CA TYR A 150 8.56 -21.63 -11.21
C TYR A 150 8.81 -23.08 -10.82
N ARG A 151 9.04 -23.97 -11.78
CA ARG A 151 9.41 -25.38 -11.51
C ARG A 151 10.75 -25.49 -10.77
N ASN A 152 11.70 -24.63 -11.12
CA ASN A 152 13.01 -24.58 -10.51
C ASN A 152 13.08 -23.71 -9.24
N ALA A 153 11.92 -23.30 -8.70
CA ALA A 153 11.81 -22.45 -7.52
C ALA A 153 12.63 -21.15 -7.61
N GLN A 154 12.82 -20.62 -8.82
CA GLN A 154 13.57 -19.38 -9.04
C GLN A 154 12.76 -18.17 -8.57
N ASP A 155 13.47 -17.18 -8.06
CA ASP A 155 12.88 -15.89 -7.74
C ASP A 155 12.74 -15.02 -9.01
N ILE A 156 11.55 -15.07 -9.63
CA ILE A 156 11.25 -14.36 -10.88
C ILE A 156 11.54 -12.87 -10.78
N HIS A 157 11.27 -12.24 -9.62
CA HIS A 157 11.56 -10.81 -9.47
C HIS A 157 13.06 -10.54 -9.46
N ARG A 158 13.85 -11.46 -8.92
CA ARG A 158 15.31 -11.39 -8.94
C ARG A 158 15.85 -11.65 -10.34
N THR A 159 15.31 -12.63 -11.04
CA THR A 159 15.67 -12.91 -12.45
C THR A 159 15.34 -11.72 -13.35
N THR A 160 14.14 -11.14 -13.20
CA THR A 160 13.77 -9.92 -13.95
C THR A 160 14.71 -8.76 -13.62
N ALA A 161 15.07 -8.56 -12.34
CA ALA A 161 16.00 -7.51 -11.95
C ALA A 161 17.38 -7.68 -12.57
N SER A 162 17.90 -8.90 -12.56
CA SER A 162 19.18 -9.24 -13.26
C SER A 162 19.14 -8.85 -14.74
N GLN A 163 18.05 -9.17 -15.42
CA GLN A 163 17.87 -8.88 -16.84
C GLN A 163 17.68 -7.39 -17.14
N VAL A 164 16.83 -6.72 -16.37
CA VAL A 164 16.49 -5.30 -16.58
C VAL A 164 17.66 -4.37 -16.26
N PHE A 165 18.39 -4.66 -15.18
CA PHE A 165 19.52 -3.84 -14.75
C PHE A 165 20.87 -4.33 -15.29
N HIS A 166 20.89 -5.42 -16.07
CA HIS A 166 22.09 -6.04 -16.64
C HIS A 166 23.15 -6.36 -15.59
N VAL A 167 22.74 -6.89 -14.44
CA VAL A 167 23.64 -7.29 -13.35
C VAL A 167 23.51 -8.80 -13.08
N PRO A 168 24.57 -9.48 -12.61
CA PRO A 168 24.50 -10.87 -12.17
C PRO A 168 23.43 -11.08 -11.09
N LEU A 169 22.86 -12.30 -11.02
CA LEU A 169 21.83 -12.62 -10.01
C LEU A 169 22.30 -12.35 -8.58
N GLU A 170 23.56 -12.58 -8.30
CA GLU A 170 24.19 -12.41 -6.99
C GLU A 170 24.26 -10.94 -6.56
N GLU A 171 24.34 -10.04 -7.53
CA GLU A 171 24.43 -8.59 -7.31
C GLU A 171 23.06 -7.89 -7.23
N VAL A 172 21.98 -8.63 -7.47
CA VAL A 172 20.62 -8.07 -7.33
C VAL A 172 20.33 -7.73 -5.87
N THR A 173 20.18 -6.45 -5.58
CA THR A 173 19.87 -5.93 -4.26
C THR A 173 18.39 -6.13 -3.90
N PRO A 174 18.01 -6.11 -2.61
CA PRO A 174 16.60 -6.13 -2.20
C PRO A 174 15.78 -4.99 -2.82
N GLN A 175 16.40 -3.84 -3.07
CA GLN A 175 15.74 -2.67 -3.65
C GLN A 175 15.44 -2.87 -5.14
N THR A 176 16.44 -3.30 -5.95
CA THR A 176 16.24 -3.59 -7.37
C THR A 176 15.25 -4.73 -7.59
N ARG A 177 15.31 -5.76 -6.73
CA ARG A 177 14.31 -6.83 -6.70
C ARG A 177 12.90 -6.30 -6.42
N SER A 178 12.75 -5.39 -5.47
CA SER A 178 11.46 -4.78 -5.11
C SER A 178 10.90 -3.93 -6.25
N SER A 179 11.74 -3.17 -6.94
CA SER A 179 11.36 -2.41 -8.15
C SER A 179 10.86 -3.34 -9.24
N CYS A 180 11.56 -4.44 -9.51
CA CYS A 180 11.13 -5.41 -10.50
C CYS A 180 9.88 -6.21 -10.10
N LYS A 181 9.63 -6.37 -8.80
CA LYS A 181 8.34 -6.88 -8.32
C LYS A 181 7.19 -5.97 -8.77
N ALA A 182 7.34 -4.66 -8.61
CA ALA A 182 6.35 -3.69 -9.05
C ALA A 182 6.20 -3.67 -10.59
N VAL A 183 7.28 -3.86 -11.33
CA VAL A 183 7.27 -4.01 -12.81
C VAL A 183 6.49 -5.25 -13.23
N ASN A 184 6.83 -6.42 -12.70
CA ASN A 184 6.20 -7.70 -13.07
C ASN A 184 4.70 -7.67 -12.80
N PHE A 185 4.27 -7.21 -11.63
CA PHE A 185 2.86 -7.04 -11.34
C PHE A 185 2.21 -5.95 -12.19
N GLY A 186 2.92 -4.85 -12.44
CA GLY A 186 2.45 -3.78 -13.29
C GLY A 186 2.11 -4.26 -14.70
N ILE A 187 2.96 -5.10 -15.29
CA ILE A 187 2.74 -5.68 -16.63
C ILE A 187 1.47 -6.55 -16.61
N VAL A 188 1.30 -7.40 -15.62
CA VAL A 188 0.12 -8.26 -15.46
C VAL A 188 -1.17 -7.45 -15.37
N TYR A 189 -1.12 -6.32 -14.68
CA TYR A 189 -2.28 -5.43 -14.50
C TYR A 189 -2.41 -4.34 -15.57
N GLY A 190 -1.61 -4.40 -16.65
CA GLY A 190 -1.72 -3.48 -17.77
C GLY A 190 -1.17 -2.08 -17.49
N ILE A 191 -0.06 -1.98 -16.77
CA ILE A 191 0.61 -0.69 -16.49
C ILE A 191 1.01 0.00 -17.80
N SER A 192 0.74 1.31 -17.88
CA SER A 192 1.23 2.12 -19.01
C SER A 192 2.74 2.35 -18.92
N GLY A 193 3.39 2.66 -20.06
CA GLY A 193 4.82 3.01 -20.09
C GLY A 193 5.17 4.15 -19.14
N PHE A 194 4.30 5.15 -19.00
CA PHE A 194 4.45 6.22 -18.02
C PHE A 194 4.39 5.71 -16.57
N GLY A 195 3.46 4.81 -16.27
CA GLY A 195 3.34 4.19 -14.94
C GLY A 195 4.58 3.34 -14.62
N LEU A 196 5.10 2.62 -15.61
CA LEU A 196 6.29 1.81 -15.48
C LEU A 196 7.53 2.67 -15.18
N ALA A 197 7.76 3.73 -15.96
CA ALA A 197 8.87 4.66 -15.73
C ALA A 197 8.85 5.28 -14.34
N ARG A 198 7.67 5.64 -13.83
CA ARG A 198 7.52 6.20 -12.47
C ARG A 198 7.82 5.18 -11.36
N ASN A 199 7.58 3.89 -11.60
CA ASN A 199 7.80 2.83 -10.60
C ASN A 199 9.21 2.21 -10.68
N ALA A 200 9.88 2.36 -11.80
CA ALA A 200 11.23 1.85 -12.01
C ALA A 200 12.34 2.81 -11.53
N GLY A 201 11.99 4.05 -11.24
CA GLY A 201 12.90 5.10 -10.72
C GLY A 201 13.14 6.16 -11.73
#